data_9f9cd1c752d95793041b447a0b80cc39
#
_entry.id   9f9cd1c752d95793041b447a0b80cc39
#
_cell.length_a   1.000
_cell.length_b   1.000
_cell.length_c   1.000
_cell.angle_alpha   90.00
_cell.angle_beta   90.00
_cell.angle_gamma   90.00
#
_symmetry.space_group_name_H-M   'P 1'
#
loop_
_entity.id
_entity.type
_entity.pdbx_description
1 polymer ?
#
loop_
_entity_poly.entity_id
_entity_poly.type
_entity_poly.pdbx_seq_one_letter_code
_entity_poly.pdbx_strand_id
1 'polypeptide(L)'
;MNQLPHPKWPERIICLTEETTEALYLMEEDHRIIGISAYTMRPERARREKTKVSAYITARTEKILELKPDLVLAFSDMQADIVADLIKEGVQVHCFNHRSISETLQMIRTLSGLIGQPEKGEKLVTELQSNLASIQQQAAKLPVRPKVYFEEWFDPIITGIGWVSELIEIAGGIDCYQEFAKQSLAKNRIVADASDVIAKQPDIYIASWCGRKFDKEKVISRDGWQEIPAIKNDDIYEVNSTDILQPGPAALTDGVAQLANIISQWAERNKKQSN
;
A
#
# COMPACT_ATOMS: atom_id res chain seq x y z
N MET A 1 -6.04 51.68 3.73
CA MET A 1 -6.89 50.57 3.31
C MET A 1 -6.30 49.30 3.90
N ASN A 2 -6.97 48.62 4.84
CA ASN A 2 -6.54 47.31 5.29
C ASN A 2 -6.67 46.35 4.08
N GLN A 3 -5.57 45.82 3.59
CA GLN A 3 -5.63 44.77 2.61
C GLN A 3 -6.34 43.58 3.23
N LEU A 4 -7.30 42.99 2.52
CA LEU A 4 -7.92 41.74 2.92
C LEU A 4 -6.84 40.65 3.02
N PRO A 5 -6.91 39.77 4.04
CA PRO A 5 -5.94 38.68 4.16
C PRO A 5 -6.03 37.78 2.92
N HIS A 6 -4.89 37.50 2.29
CA HIS A 6 -4.83 36.53 1.21
C HIS A 6 -4.86 35.11 1.78
N PRO A 7 -5.70 34.21 1.23
CA PRO A 7 -5.69 32.81 1.62
C PRO A 7 -4.31 32.21 1.31
N LYS A 8 -3.82 31.36 2.21
CA LYS A 8 -2.55 30.64 2.04
C LYS A 8 -2.85 29.15 1.87
N TRP A 9 -2.02 28.50 1.11
CA TRP A 9 -1.98 27.04 1.05
C TRP A 9 -1.34 26.48 2.32
N PRO A 10 -1.67 25.23 2.73
CA PRO A 10 -1.04 24.61 3.88
C PRO A 10 0.49 24.53 3.76
N GLU A 11 1.17 24.99 4.82
CA GLU A 11 2.63 25.04 4.93
C GLU A 11 3.15 24.20 6.10
N ARG A 12 2.26 23.75 7.00
CA ARG A 12 2.60 23.01 8.20
C ARG A 12 1.77 21.74 8.27
N ILE A 13 2.21 20.73 7.51
CA ILE A 13 1.46 19.50 7.29
C ILE A 13 1.96 18.38 8.20
N ILE A 14 1.04 17.67 8.81
CA ILE A 14 1.31 16.41 9.50
C ILE A 14 0.70 15.26 8.71
N CYS A 15 1.52 14.24 8.41
CA CYS A 15 1.10 13.01 7.74
C CYS A 15 1.01 11.88 8.77
N LEU A 16 -0.20 11.40 9.06
CA LEU A 16 -0.40 10.31 10.02
C LEU A 16 -0.14 8.93 9.42
N THR A 17 0.13 8.87 8.10
CA THR A 17 0.44 7.65 7.35
C THR A 17 1.57 7.87 6.34
N GLU A 18 2.08 6.77 5.80
CA GLU A 18 3.27 6.77 4.94
C GLU A 18 3.00 7.30 3.54
N GLU A 19 1.87 6.91 2.92
CA GLU A 19 1.56 7.18 1.52
C GLU A 19 1.49 8.68 1.21
N THR A 20 0.93 9.49 2.11
CA THR A 20 0.90 10.95 1.96
C THR A 20 2.26 11.59 2.17
N THR A 21 3.07 11.03 3.09
CA THR A 21 4.46 11.44 3.28
C THR A 21 5.26 11.21 2.01
N GLU A 22 5.24 9.98 1.47
CA GLU A 22 5.99 9.62 0.26
C GLU A 22 5.56 10.47 -0.94
N ALA A 23 4.24 10.67 -1.13
CA ALA A 23 3.72 11.49 -2.21
C ALA A 23 4.23 12.95 -2.14
N LEU A 24 4.25 13.56 -0.95
CA LEU A 24 4.79 14.92 -0.77
C LEU A 24 6.30 14.98 -1.06
N TYR A 25 7.07 13.97 -0.67
CA TYR A 25 8.50 13.89 -1.00
C TYR A 25 8.73 13.75 -2.51
N LEU A 26 7.95 12.93 -3.20
CA LEU A 26 8.05 12.75 -4.66
C LEU A 26 7.63 14.00 -5.44
N MET A 27 6.71 14.78 -4.88
CA MET A 27 6.33 16.08 -5.45
C MET A 27 7.28 17.23 -5.09
N GLU A 28 8.36 16.96 -4.31
CA GLU A 28 9.30 17.98 -3.81
C GLU A 28 8.61 19.05 -2.92
N GLU A 29 7.62 18.62 -2.14
CA GLU A 29 6.87 19.44 -1.18
C GLU A 29 7.10 18.98 0.28
N ASP A 30 8.16 18.22 0.51
CA ASP A 30 8.54 17.67 1.83
C ASP A 30 8.91 18.76 2.85
N HIS A 31 9.29 19.96 2.40
CA HIS A 31 9.53 21.11 3.27
C HIS A 31 8.30 21.52 4.10
N ARG A 32 7.09 21.21 3.63
CA ARG A 32 5.83 21.47 4.35
C ARG A 32 5.59 20.48 5.48
N ILE A 33 6.22 19.30 5.46
CA ILE A 33 5.99 18.25 6.44
C ILE A 33 6.70 18.59 7.75
N ILE A 34 5.94 18.75 8.83
CA ILE A 34 6.45 19.02 10.19
C ILE A 34 6.31 17.84 11.14
N GLY A 35 5.48 16.85 10.78
CA GLY A 35 5.28 15.64 11.58
C GLY A 35 4.85 14.46 10.73
N ILE A 36 5.25 13.26 11.16
CA ILE A 36 4.97 12.00 10.46
C ILE A 36 4.59 10.88 11.43
N SER A 37 4.03 9.80 10.90
CA SER A 37 3.88 8.53 11.63
C SER A 37 5.25 7.92 11.96
N ALA A 38 5.37 7.28 13.12
CA ALA A 38 6.55 6.50 13.48
C ALA A 38 6.75 5.26 12.58
N TYR A 39 5.70 4.83 11.89
CA TYR A 39 5.73 3.74 10.92
C TYR A 39 6.11 4.17 9.50
N THR A 40 6.31 5.47 9.25
CA THR A 40 6.82 5.94 7.96
C THR A 40 8.21 5.36 7.70
N MET A 41 8.33 4.56 6.66
CA MET A 41 9.58 3.95 6.21
C MET A 41 10.12 4.63 4.94
N ARG A 42 9.23 5.22 4.15
CA ARG A 42 9.54 5.80 2.85
C ARG A 42 9.18 7.29 2.77
N PRO A 43 10.09 8.12 2.20
CA PRO A 43 11.48 7.78 1.98
C PRO A 43 12.24 7.67 3.31
N GLU A 44 13.32 6.89 3.35
CA GLU A 44 14.08 6.65 4.60
C GLU A 44 14.54 7.95 5.30
N ARG A 45 14.87 8.99 4.51
CA ARG A 45 15.30 10.30 5.04
C ARG A 45 14.21 10.97 5.89
N ALA A 46 12.91 10.73 5.59
CA ALA A 46 11.81 11.30 6.38
C ALA A 46 11.89 10.94 7.87
N ARG A 47 12.33 9.72 8.19
CA ARG A 47 12.49 9.25 9.58
C ARG A 47 13.54 10.01 10.37
N ARG A 48 14.55 10.55 9.71
CA ARG A 48 15.64 11.34 10.31
C ARG A 48 15.28 12.82 10.38
N GLU A 49 14.55 13.33 9.39
CA GLU A 49 14.27 14.75 9.20
C GLU A 49 13.02 15.22 9.93
N LYS A 50 12.01 14.33 10.12
CA LYS A 50 10.69 14.74 10.58
C LYS A 50 10.35 14.22 11.98
N THR A 51 9.56 15.03 12.71
CA THR A 51 9.09 14.68 14.05
C THR A 51 8.07 13.55 13.99
N LYS A 52 8.24 12.50 14.81
CA LYS A 52 7.28 11.40 14.94
C LYS A 52 6.19 11.76 15.94
N VAL A 53 4.93 11.80 15.50
CA VAL A 53 3.79 12.27 16.29
C VAL A 53 2.73 11.19 16.54
N SER A 54 2.73 10.11 15.75
CA SER A 54 1.73 9.04 15.85
C SER A 54 2.37 7.67 15.63
N ALA A 55 1.67 6.62 16.08
CA ALA A 55 1.72 5.29 15.52
C ALA A 55 0.56 5.15 14.51
N TYR A 56 0.31 3.95 13.94
CA TYR A 56 -0.72 3.81 12.90
C TYR A 56 -2.14 4.08 13.42
N ILE A 57 -2.49 3.47 14.58
CA ILE A 57 -3.84 3.58 15.19
C ILE A 57 -3.87 4.45 16.45
N THR A 58 -2.75 5.06 16.83
CA THR A 58 -2.67 5.94 18.00
C THR A 58 -1.87 7.19 17.66
N ALA A 59 -2.29 8.33 18.19
CA ALA A 59 -1.58 9.59 18.03
C ALA A 59 -1.37 10.26 19.39
N ARG A 60 -0.33 11.09 19.47
CA ARG A 60 -0.11 11.99 20.61
C ARG A 60 -0.69 13.35 20.24
N THR A 61 -1.98 13.53 20.51
CA THR A 61 -2.73 14.74 20.14
C THR A 61 -2.03 16.01 20.62
N GLU A 62 -1.56 16.04 21.88
CA GLU A 62 -0.83 17.19 22.43
C GLU A 62 0.42 17.53 21.61
N LYS A 63 1.18 16.52 21.20
CA LYS A 63 2.38 16.71 20.40
C LYS A 63 2.05 17.22 18.97
N ILE A 64 0.92 16.80 18.43
CA ILE A 64 0.41 17.32 17.15
C ILE A 64 0.07 18.81 17.31
N LEU A 65 -0.65 19.17 18.37
CA LEU A 65 -1.07 20.54 18.66
C LEU A 65 0.14 21.46 18.93
N GLU A 66 1.16 21.00 19.66
CA GLU A 66 2.42 21.73 19.89
C GLU A 66 3.12 22.14 18.58
N LEU A 67 3.03 21.31 17.56
CA LEU A 67 3.59 21.59 16.23
C LEU A 67 2.78 22.63 15.44
N LYS A 68 1.57 23.01 15.91
CA LYS A 68 0.68 23.99 15.25
C LYS A 68 0.51 23.72 13.76
N PRO A 69 -0.03 22.55 13.37
CA PRO A 69 -0.28 22.24 11.97
C PRO A 69 -1.41 23.12 11.42
N ASP A 70 -1.35 23.42 10.14
CA ASP A 70 -2.45 24.01 9.37
C ASP A 70 -3.22 22.95 8.54
N LEU A 71 -2.66 21.75 8.42
CA LEU A 71 -3.33 20.58 7.84
C LEU A 71 -2.78 19.29 8.44
N VAL A 72 -3.69 18.38 8.81
CA VAL A 72 -3.35 16.98 9.14
C VAL A 72 -3.94 16.05 8.09
N LEU A 73 -3.13 15.14 7.58
CA LEU A 73 -3.52 14.11 6.63
C LEU A 73 -3.64 12.78 7.36
N ALA A 74 -4.81 12.16 7.27
CA ALA A 74 -5.14 10.90 7.91
C ALA A 74 -5.62 9.87 6.88
N PHE A 75 -5.77 8.61 7.30
CA PHE A 75 -6.22 7.52 6.45
C PHE A 75 -7.17 6.59 7.17
N SER A 76 -8.31 6.33 6.54
CA SER A 76 -9.31 5.32 6.84
C SER A 76 -10.04 5.42 8.19
N ASP A 77 -11.00 4.54 8.36
CA ASP A 77 -11.75 4.32 9.58
C ASP A 77 -10.88 3.96 10.79
N MET A 78 -9.70 3.38 10.57
CA MET A 78 -8.75 3.04 11.63
C MET A 78 -8.20 4.27 12.37
N GLN A 79 -8.25 5.45 11.78
CA GLN A 79 -7.85 6.72 12.38
C GLN A 79 -9.03 7.64 12.71
N ALA A 80 -10.28 7.14 12.63
CA ALA A 80 -11.48 7.95 12.83
C ALA A 80 -11.51 8.67 14.18
N ASP A 81 -11.13 8.00 15.27
CA ASP A 81 -11.10 8.59 16.61
C ASP A 81 -10.03 9.70 16.70
N ILE A 82 -8.85 9.47 16.12
CA ILE A 82 -7.78 10.49 16.06
C ILE A 82 -8.27 11.72 15.31
N VAL A 83 -8.92 11.52 14.16
CA VAL A 83 -9.50 12.59 13.33
C VAL A 83 -10.56 13.37 14.11
N ALA A 84 -11.46 12.66 14.79
CA ALA A 84 -12.51 13.28 15.59
C ALA A 84 -11.93 14.16 16.71
N ASP A 85 -10.90 13.70 17.40
CA ASP A 85 -10.25 14.45 18.48
C ASP A 85 -9.52 15.69 17.94
N LEU A 86 -8.81 15.59 16.84
CA LEU A 86 -8.14 16.73 16.21
C LEU A 86 -9.14 17.80 15.74
N ILE A 87 -10.29 17.39 15.20
CA ILE A 87 -11.34 18.33 14.79
C ILE A 87 -11.92 19.08 16.00
N LYS A 88 -12.14 18.42 17.15
CA LYS A 88 -12.58 19.07 18.38
C LYS A 88 -11.61 20.13 18.88
N GLU A 89 -10.32 19.93 18.65
CA GLU A 89 -9.25 20.89 18.97
C GLU A 89 -9.06 21.98 17.89
N GLY A 90 -9.93 22.03 16.88
CA GLY A 90 -9.93 23.05 15.84
C GLY A 90 -8.88 22.84 14.73
N VAL A 91 -8.30 21.64 14.62
CA VAL A 91 -7.33 21.32 13.59
C VAL A 91 -8.02 20.99 12.27
N GLN A 92 -7.52 21.54 11.15
CA GLN A 92 -7.98 21.15 9.81
C GLN A 92 -7.46 19.76 9.49
N VAL A 93 -8.37 18.81 9.20
CA VAL A 93 -8.02 17.42 8.86
C VAL A 93 -8.60 17.03 7.52
N HIS A 94 -7.82 16.36 6.70
CA HIS A 94 -8.30 15.63 5.53
C HIS A 94 -8.00 14.14 5.71
N CYS A 95 -9.05 13.31 5.69
CA CYS A 95 -8.94 11.86 5.85
C CYS A 95 -9.19 11.16 4.51
N PHE A 96 -8.16 10.50 3.97
CA PHE A 96 -8.27 9.66 2.78
C PHE A 96 -8.84 8.28 3.14
N ASN A 97 -9.49 7.63 2.18
CA ASN A 97 -10.07 6.29 2.39
C ASN A 97 -10.06 5.47 1.09
N HIS A 98 -8.94 5.47 0.41
CA HIS A 98 -8.76 4.79 -0.87
C HIS A 98 -8.34 3.32 -0.70
N ARG A 99 -8.77 2.45 -1.63
CA ARG A 99 -8.58 1.00 -1.57
C ARG A 99 -8.22 0.37 -2.91
N SER A 100 -8.09 1.18 -3.97
CA SER A 100 -7.75 0.75 -5.32
C SER A 100 -6.60 1.58 -5.90
N ILE A 101 -6.00 1.12 -6.98
CA ILE A 101 -4.98 1.87 -7.73
C ILE A 101 -5.55 3.20 -8.23
N SER A 102 -6.75 3.19 -8.78
CA SER A 102 -7.41 4.40 -9.26
C SER A 102 -7.61 5.43 -8.16
N GLU A 103 -8.05 4.99 -6.98
CA GLU A 103 -8.25 5.86 -5.82
C GLU A 103 -6.92 6.35 -5.25
N THR A 104 -5.84 5.54 -5.28
CA THR A 104 -4.49 5.97 -4.89
C THR A 104 -3.99 7.12 -5.80
N LEU A 105 -4.18 7.00 -7.11
CA LEU A 105 -3.86 8.08 -8.04
C LEU A 105 -4.73 9.32 -7.80
N GLN A 106 -6.01 9.14 -7.47
CA GLN A 106 -6.91 10.23 -7.10
C GLN A 106 -6.48 10.90 -5.78
N MET A 107 -5.98 10.12 -4.81
CA MET A 107 -5.41 10.67 -3.56
C MET A 107 -4.27 11.65 -3.87
N ILE A 108 -3.34 11.29 -4.77
CA ILE A 108 -2.22 12.16 -5.16
C ILE A 108 -2.73 13.46 -5.80
N ARG A 109 -3.72 13.39 -6.69
CA ARG A 109 -4.36 14.58 -7.29
C ARG A 109 -5.03 15.46 -6.23
N THR A 110 -5.76 14.84 -5.32
CA THR A 110 -6.44 15.58 -4.23
C THR A 110 -5.42 16.25 -3.32
N LEU A 111 -4.38 15.51 -2.91
CA LEU A 111 -3.30 16.02 -2.05
C LEU A 111 -2.59 17.21 -2.70
N SER A 112 -2.23 17.10 -3.97
CA SER A 112 -1.57 18.19 -4.71
C SER A 112 -2.48 19.42 -4.85
N GLY A 113 -3.78 19.23 -5.03
CA GLY A 113 -4.78 20.30 -5.02
C GLY A 113 -4.89 21.00 -3.66
N LEU A 114 -4.90 20.24 -2.55
CA LEU A 114 -4.95 20.77 -1.19
C LEU A 114 -3.75 21.68 -0.85
N ILE A 115 -2.60 21.44 -1.44
CA ILE A 115 -1.38 22.22 -1.23
C ILE A 115 -1.10 23.26 -2.33
N GLY A 116 -2.03 23.42 -3.29
CA GLY A 116 -1.89 24.37 -4.40
C GLY A 116 -0.84 24.02 -5.44
N GLN A 117 -0.54 22.73 -5.61
CA GLN A 117 0.47 22.21 -6.54
C GLN A 117 -0.11 21.15 -7.51
N PRO A 118 -1.25 21.40 -8.17
CA PRO A 118 -1.93 20.38 -8.98
C PRO A 118 -1.05 19.85 -10.13
N GLU A 119 -0.20 20.66 -10.71
CA GLU A 119 0.71 20.26 -11.80
C GLU A 119 1.74 19.23 -11.37
N LYS A 120 2.27 19.36 -10.14
CA LYS A 120 3.19 18.36 -9.56
C LYS A 120 2.49 17.03 -9.32
N GLY A 121 1.26 17.07 -8.82
CA GLY A 121 0.44 15.88 -8.64
C GLY A 121 0.13 15.17 -9.95
N GLU A 122 -0.24 15.90 -10.98
CA GLU A 122 -0.55 15.33 -12.29
C GLU A 122 0.68 14.73 -12.96
N LYS A 123 1.86 15.37 -12.80
CA LYS A 123 3.13 14.81 -13.25
C LYS A 123 3.41 13.45 -12.57
N LEU A 124 3.31 13.39 -11.24
CA LEU A 124 3.54 12.15 -10.48
C LEU A 124 2.54 11.05 -10.90
N VAL A 125 1.25 11.38 -11.03
CA VAL A 125 0.23 10.44 -11.49
C VAL A 125 0.56 9.89 -12.87
N THR A 126 0.98 10.74 -13.80
CA THR A 126 1.35 10.34 -15.17
C THR A 126 2.56 9.38 -15.16
N GLU A 127 3.56 9.65 -14.35
CA GLU A 127 4.74 8.80 -14.17
C GLU A 127 4.35 7.41 -13.64
N LEU A 128 3.52 7.36 -12.58
CA LEU A 128 3.03 6.11 -11.98
C LEU A 128 2.18 5.30 -12.96
N GLN A 129 1.27 5.95 -13.68
CA GLN A 129 0.46 5.30 -14.72
C GLN A 129 1.31 4.73 -15.86
N SER A 130 2.33 5.46 -16.29
CA SER A 130 3.25 5.00 -17.33
C SER A 130 4.04 3.77 -16.88
N ASN A 131 4.48 3.74 -15.62
CA ASN A 131 5.14 2.56 -15.04
C ASN A 131 4.22 1.34 -15.03
N LEU A 132 3.00 1.47 -14.53
CA LEU A 132 2.02 0.39 -14.52
C LEU A 132 1.69 -0.12 -15.92
N ALA A 133 1.50 0.78 -16.89
CA ALA A 133 1.24 0.42 -18.29
C ALA A 133 2.42 -0.35 -18.91
N SER A 134 3.65 0.03 -18.62
CA SER A 134 4.86 -0.67 -19.07
C SER A 134 4.91 -2.10 -18.53
N ILE A 135 4.65 -2.27 -17.24
CA ILE A 135 4.62 -3.60 -16.60
C ILE A 135 3.51 -4.46 -17.20
N GLN A 136 2.31 -3.92 -17.36
CA GLN A 136 1.17 -4.62 -17.96
C GLN A 136 1.46 -5.08 -19.40
N GLN A 137 2.12 -4.24 -20.22
CA GLN A 137 2.54 -4.60 -21.57
C GLN A 137 3.56 -5.73 -21.60
N GLN A 138 4.47 -5.79 -20.62
CA GLN A 138 5.42 -6.88 -20.47
C GLN A 138 4.70 -8.16 -20.01
N ALA A 139 3.83 -8.06 -19.04
CA ALA A 139 3.03 -9.15 -18.52
C ALA A 139 2.13 -9.81 -19.58
N ALA A 140 1.58 -9.00 -20.51
CA ALA A 140 0.78 -9.52 -21.62
C ALA A 140 1.53 -10.46 -22.59
N LYS A 141 2.85 -10.49 -22.53
CA LYS A 141 3.72 -11.37 -23.34
C LYS A 141 4.12 -12.67 -22.63
N LEU A 142 3.72 -12.83 -21.36
CA LEU A 142 4.05 -14.02 -20.59
C LEU A 142 3.41 -15.27 -21.23
N PRO A 143 4.15 -16.39 -21.30
CA PRO A 143 3.65 -17.61 -21.93
C PRO A 143 2.50 -18.29 -21.16
N VAL A 144 2.44 -18.04 -19.85
CA VAL A 144 1.45 -18.59 -18.93
C VAL A 144 1.24 -17.65 -17.75
N ARG A 145 0.03 -17.60 -17.22
CA ARG A 145 -0.33 -16.77 -16.05
C ARG A 145 -0.48 -17.67 -14.83
N PRO A 146 0.36 -17.48 -13.76
CA PRO A 146 0.24 -18.26 -12.55
C PRO A 146 -0.95 -17.83 -11.69
N LYS A 147 -1.52 -18.77 -10.95
CA LYS A 147 -2.38 -18.49 -9.81
C LYS A 147 -1.53 -18.02 -8.65
N VAL A 148 -1.79 -16.84 -8.15
CA VAL A 148 -1.04 -16.21 -7.06
C VAL A 148 -1.90 -16.18 -5.79
N TYR A 149 -1.40 -16.76 -4.73
CA TYR A 149 -1.96 -16.57 -3.39
C TYR A 149 -1.11 -15.54 -2.64
N PHE A 150 -1.75 -14.43 -2.27
CA PHE A 150 -1.12 -13.38 -1.47
C PHE A 150 -1.64 -13.41 -0.04
N GLU A 151 -0.73 -13.50 0.93
CA GLU A 151 -1.04 -13.53 2.36
C GLU A 151 -0.55 -12.25 3.05
N GLU A 152 -1.49 -11.41 3.49
CA GLU A 152 -1.24 -10.16 4.21
C GLU A 152 -0.93 -10.42 5.70
N TRP A 153 -1.51 -11.48 6.25
CA TRP A 153 -1.32 -11.89 7.63
C TRP A 153 -1.55 -13.40 7.81
N PHE A 154 -0.83 -14.02 8.75
CA PHE A 154 -0.73 -15.48 8.84
C PHE A 154 -1.69 -16.13 9.87
N ASP A 155 -2.14 -15.37 10.90
CA ASP A 155 -3.06 -15.89 11.93
C ASP A 155 -3.86 -14.73 12.58
N PRO A 156 -5.17 -14.62 12.28
CA PRO A 156 -5.88 -15.42 11.26
C PRO A 156 -5.31 -15.17 9.85
N ILE A 157 -5.49 -16.14 8.96
CA ILE A 157 -5.08 -16.00 7.56
C ILE A 157 -5.88 -14.86 6.90
N ILE A 158 -5.20 -13.81 6.43
CA ILE A 158 -5.81 -12.67 5.75
C ILE A 158 -5.21 -12.56 4.34
N THR A 159 -6.09 -12.50 3.33
CA THR A 159 -5.70 -12.35 1.93
C THR A 159 -5.41 -10.90 1.56
N GLY A 160 -4.84 -10.66 0.37
CA GLY A 160 -4.51 -9.35 -0.14
C GLY A 160 -5.71 -8.40 -0.26
N ILE A 161 -5.46 -7.12 -0.08
CA ILE A 161 -6.44 -6.03 -0.24
C ILE A 161 -6.54 -5.60 -1.71
N GLY A 162 -7.55 -4.77 -2.05
CA GLY A 162 -7.93 -4.38 -3.39
C GLY A 162 -6.80 -4.01 -4.32
N TRP A 163 -5.98 -3.03 -3.95
CA TRP A 163 -4.85 -2.60 -4.81
C TRP A 163 -3.80 -3.69 -4.99
N VAL A 164 -3.58 -4.59 -4.02
CA VAL A 164 -2.64 -5.72 -4.16
C VAL A 164 -3.16 -6.71 -5.20
N SER A 165 -4.45 -7.03 -5.15
CA SER A 165 -5.10 -7.88 -6.16
C SER A 165 -4.99 -7.28 -7.56
N GLU A 166 -5.25 -5.97 -7.70
CA GLU A 166 -5.09 -5.23 -8.97
C GLU A 166 -3.63 -5.26 -9.47
N LEU A 167 -2.64 -5.12 -8.56
CA LEU A 167 -1.22 -5.17 -8.91
C LEU A 167 -0.77 -6.58 -9.35
N ILE A 168 -1.30 -7.64 -8.74
CA ILE A 168 -1.07 -9.03 -9.19
C ILE A 168 -1.56 -9.21 -10.62
N GLU A 169 -2.75 -8.72 -10.97
CA GLU A 169 -3.30 -8.79 -12.32
C GLU A 169 -2.46 -7.99 -13.32
N ILE A 170 -2.05 -6.76 -12.97
CA ILE A 170 -1.16 -5.93 -13.80
C ILE A 170 0.18 -6.63 -14.04
N ALA A 171 0.71 -7.31 -13.02
CA ALA A 171 1.96 -8.06 -13.10
C ALA A 171 1.85 -9.39 -13.88
N GLY A 172 0.63 -9.78 -14.31
CA GLY A 172 0.36 -10.95 -15.14
C GLY A 172 -0.01 -12.22 -14.35
N GLY A 173 -0.23 -12.14 -13.05
CA GLY A 173 -0.79 -13.22 -12.23
C GLY A 173 -2.30 -13.31 -12.30
N ILE A 174 -2.86 -14.28 -11.60
CA ILE A 174 -4.29 -14.44 -11.31
C ILE A 174 -4.42 -14.54 -9.79
N ASP A 175 -5.02 -13.53 -9.17
CA ASP A 175 -5.21 -13.54 -7.72
C ASP A 175 -6.22 -14.62 -7.31
N CYS A 176 -5.82 -15.54 -6.44
CA CYS A 176 -6.68 -16.62 -5.94
C CYS A 176 -7.89 -16.14 -5.12
N TYR A 177 -7.82 -14.91 -4.59
CA TYR A 177 -8.84 -14.33 -3.70
C TYR A 177 -9.35 -12.96 -4.17
N GLN A 178 -9.43 -12.75 -5.48
CA GLN A 178 -9.91 -11.50 -6.08
C GLN A 178 -11.29 -11.06 -5.54
N GLU A 179 -12.16 -12.02 -5.22
CA GLU A 179 -13.46 -11.74 -4.63
C GLU A 179 -13.39 -11.16 -3.21
N PHE A 180 -12.39 -11.59 -2.41
CA PHE A 180 -12.16 -11.08 -1.06
C PHE A 180 -11.49 -9.71 -1.09
N ALA A 181 -10.64 -9.46 -2.06
CA ALA A 181 -9.92 -8.20 -2.21
C ALA A 181 -10.84 -6.98 -2.32
N LYS A 182 -12.10 -7.16 -2.77
CA LYS A 182 -13.13 -6.12 -2.78
C LYS A 182 -13.57 -5.63 -1.40
N GLN A 183 -13.23 -6.40 -0.35
CA GLN A 183 -13.56 -6.06 1.03
C GLN A 183 -12.49 -5.13 1.61
N SER A 184 -12.90 -3.94 2.07
CA SER A 184 -11.98 -2.93 2.61
C SER A 184 -11.36 -3.31 3.96
N LEU A 185 -12.11 -4.05 4.79
CA LEU A 185 -11.67 -4.41 6.14
C LEU A 185 -10.99 -5.77 6.18
N ALA A 186 -9.86 -5.87 6.86
CA ALA A 186 -9.10 -7.11 7.02
C ALA A 186 -9.95 -8.27 7.57
N LYS A 187 -10.84 -8.00 8.54
CA LYS A 187 -11.76 -9.00 9.11
C LYS A 187 -12.67 -9.67 8.09
N ASN A 188 -12.95 -9.01 6.97
CA ASN A 188 -13.79 -9.54 5.90
C ASN A 188 -12.98 -10.27 4.81
N ARG A 189 -11.65 -10.30 4.95
CA ARG A 189 -10.71 -10.99 4.06
C ARG A 189 -10.04 -12.19 4.75
N ILE A 190 -10.59 -12.59 5.89
CA ILE A 190 -10.11 -13.77 6.62
C ILE A 190 -10.54 -15.04 5.88
N VAL A 191 -9.58 -15.92 5.60
CA VAL A 191 -9.83 -17.28 5.14
C VAL A 191 -10.14 -18.13 6.36
N ALA A 192 -11.41 -18.46 6.54
CA ALA A 192 -11.89 -19.17 7.73
C ALA A 192 -11.40 -20.63 7.78
N ASP A 193 -11.21 -21.25 6.62
CA ASP A 193 -10.72 -22.63 6.49
C ASP A 193 -9.46 -22.64 5.61
N ALA A 194 -8.32 -23.00 6.19
CA ALA A 194 -7.05 -23.09 5.48
C ALA A 194 -7.07 -24.13 4.33
N SER A 195 -8.01 -25.08 4.34
CA SER A 195 -8.20 -26.05 3.25
C SER A 195 -8.69 -25.39 1.95
N ASP A 196 -9.33 -24.22 2.03
CA ASP A 196 -9.73 -23.46 0.84
C ASP A 196 -8.52 -23.01 0.01
N VAL A 197 -7.42 -22.63 0.67
CA VAL A 197 -6.15 -22.30 -0.04
C VAL A 197 -5.62 -23.54 -0.78
N ILE A 198 -5.71 -24.72 -0.16
CA ILE A 198 -5.32 -26.00 -0.81
C ILE A 198 -6.18 -26.25 -2.04
N ALA A 199 -7.50 -26.05 -1.93
CA ALA A 199 -8.43 -26.26 -3.05
C ALA A 199 -8.17 -25.31 -4.23
N LYS A 200 -7.71 -24.09 -3.99
CA LYS A 200 -7.35 -23.11 -5.04
C LYS A 200 -6.09 -23.50 -5.81
N GLN A 201 -5.22 -24.34 -5.25
CA GLN A 201 -3.98 -24.82 -5.88
C GLN A 201 -3.15 -23.67 -6.46
N PRO A 202 -2.67 -22.71 -5.64
CA PRO A 202 -1.83 -21.61 -6.14
C PRO A 202 -0.46 -22.11 -6.64
N ASP A 203 -0.01 -21.50 -7.72
CA ASP A 203 1.29 -21.74 -8.34
C ASP A 203 2.41 -20.96 -7.64
N ILE A 204 2.06 -19.80 -7.09
CA ILE A 204 2.95 -18.89 -6.37
C ILE A 204 2.30 -18.51 -5.03
N TYR A 205 3.08 -18.58 -3.95
CA TYR A 205 2.76 -18.03 -2.65
C TYR A 205 3.58 -16.77 -2.39
N ILE A 206 2.91 -15.67 -2.07
CA ILE A 206 3.56 -14.41 -1.69
C ILE A 206 3.09 -14.00 -0.30
N ALA A 207 4.04 -13.84 0.62
CA ALA A 207 3.78 -13.27 1.93
C ALA A 207 4.15 -11.78 1.98
N SER A 208 3.34 -11.01 2.68
CA SER A 208 3.67 -9.64 3.08
C SER A 208 3.08 -9.36 4.46
N TRP A 209 3.69 -9.91 5.49
CA TRP A 209 3.17 -9.80 6.85
C TRP A 209 3.47 -8.42 7.44
N CYS A 210 2.43 -7.65 7.70
CA CYS A 210 2.54 -6.27 8.16
C CYS A 210 3.28 -6.17 9.50
N GLY A 211 4.47 -5.52 9.47
CA GLY A 211 5.27 -5.30 10.67
C GLY A 211 5.88 -6.55 11.30
N ARG A 212 5.86 -7.69 10.59
CA ARG A 212 6.40 -8.96 11.09
C ARG A 212 7.28 -9.62 10.04
N LYS A 213 8.40 -10.19 10.50
CA LYS A 213 9.30 -10.95 9.63
C LYS A 213 8.58 -12.21 9.13
N PHE A 214 8.69 -12.47 7.86
CA PHE A 214 8.20 -13.68 7.23
C PHE A 214 8.93 -14.92 7.77
N ASP A 215 8.18 -15.97 8.01
CA ASP A 215 8.68 -17.26 8.50
C ASP A 215 8.14 -18.37 7.60
N LYS A 216 8.96 -18.79 6.66
CA LYS A 216 8.64 -19.79 5.64
C LYS A 216 8.25 -21.14 6.27
N GLU A 217 8.92 -21.53 7.35
CA GLU A 217 8.66 -22.81 8.03
C GLU A 217 7.24 -22.86 8.62
N LYS A 218 6.73 -21.72 9.12
CA LYS A 218 5.34 -21.65 9.58
C LYS A 218 4.32 -21.90 8.48
N VAL A 219 4.64 -21.51 7.24
CA VAL A 219 3.78 -21.73 6.08
C VAL A 219 3.83 -23.19 5.66
N ILE A 220 5.04 -23.73 5.51
CA ILE A 220 5.26 -25.11 5.04
C ILE A 220 4.70 -26.14 6.04
N SER A 221 4.71 -25.82 7.35
CA SER A 221 4.25 -26.72 8.41
C SER A 221 2.72 -26.74 8.60
N ARG A 222 1.96 -25.94 7.86
CA ARG A 222 0.49 -25.99 7.94
C ARG A 222 -0.03 -27.30 7.39
N ASP A 223 -1.03 -27.88 8.05
CA ASP A 223 -1.60 -29.18 7.70
C ASP A 223 -2.15 -29.21 6.26
N GLY A 224 -1.67 -30.15 5.45
CA GLY A 224 -2.08 -30.35 4.07
C GLY A 224 -1.49 -29.34 3.05
N TRP A 225 -0.79 -28.31 3.49
CA TRP A 225 -0.24 -27.28 2.58
C TRP A 225 0.91 -27.80 1.71
N GLN A 226 1.53 -28.91 2.09
CA GLN A 226 2.53 -29.61 1.31
C GLN A 226 2.00 -30.09 -0.06
N GLU A 227 0.65 -30.15 -0.22
CA GLU A 227 0.00 -30.50 -1.48
C GLU A 227 -0.15 -29.30 -2.45
N ILE A 228 0.07 -28.08 -2.00
CA ILE A 228 -0.03 -26.87 -2.81
C ILE A 228 1.16 -26.79 -3.78
N PRO A 229 0.94 -26.54 -5.09
CA PRO A 229 2.01 -26.42 -6.08
C PRO A 229 3.09 -25.44 -5.69
N ALA A 230 2.74 -24.25 -5.19
CA ALA A 230 3.68 -23.24 -4.72
C ALA A 230 4.63 -23.78 -3.63
N ILE A 231 4.10 -24.62 -2.71
CA ILE A 231 4.87 -25.20 -1.62
C ILE A 231 5.77 -26.33 -2.12
N LYS A 232 5.21 -27.24 -2.95
CA LYS A 232 5.97 -28.35 -3.57
C LYS A 232 7.16 -27.90 -4.39
N ASN A 233 7.00 -26.80 -5.13
CA ASN A 233 8.00 -26.29 -6.05
C ASN A 233 8.90 -25.21 -5.44
N ASP A 234 8.71 -24.90 -4.17
CA ASP A 234 9.43 -23.85 -3.45
C ASP A 234 9.20 -22.44 -4.03
N ASP A 235 8.06 -22.21 -4.68
CA ASP A 235 7.65 -20.91 -5.22
C ASP A 235 7.00 -20.04 -4.13
N ILE A 236 7.75 -19.83 -3.06
CA ILE A 236 7.37 -19.08 -1.86
C ILE A 236 8.24 -17.84 -1.76
N TYR A 237 7.62 -16.67 -1.75
CA TYR A 237 8.30 -15.38 -1.77
C TYR A 237 7.81 -14.46 -0.66
N GLU A 238 8.66 -13.53 -0.24
CA GLU A 238 8.30 -12.39 0.60
C GLU A 238 8.38 -11.12 -0.24
N VAL A 239 7.35 -10.25 -0.13
CA VAL A 239 7.38 -8.87 -0.59
C VAL A 239 7.28 -7.98 0.64
N ASN A 240 8.19 -7.02 0.76
CA ASN A 240 8.24 -6.15 1.93
C ASN A 240 6.92 -5.36 2.07
N SER A 241 6.34 -5.38 3.26
CA SER A 241 5.06 -4.70 3.54
C SER A 241 5.12 -3.18 3.31
N THR A 242 6.27 -2.56 3.49
CA THR A 242 6.47 -1.12 3.21
C THR A 242 6.42 -0.79 1.72
N ASP A 243 6.63 -1.78 0.85
CA ASP A 243 6.63 -1.58 -0.59
C ASP A 243 5.27 -1.89 -1.23
N ILE A 244 4.38 -2.64 -0.57
CA ILE A 244 3.14 -3.11 -1.21
C ILE A 244 1.87 -2.90 -0.38
N LEU A 245 1.94 -2.92 0.95
CA LEU A 245 0.74 -2.80 1.81
C LEU A 245 0.33 -1.37 2.12
N GLN A 246 1.13 -0.38 1.73
CA GLN A 246 0.74 1.02 1.81
C GLN A 246 0.09 1.44 0.49
N PRO A 247 -1.15 1.99 0.50
CA PRO A 247 -1.84 2.40 -0.72
C PRO A 247 -1.27 3.72 -1.26
N GLY A 248 -0.03 3.69 -1.70
CA GLY A 248 0.75 4.86 -2.10
C GLY A 248 1.70 4.60 -3.27
N PRO A 249 2.58 5.55 -3.56
CA PRO A 249 3.52 5.44 -4.68
C PRO A 249 4.39 4.19 -4.65
N ALA A 250 4.85 3.75 -3.47
CA ALA A 250 5.68 2.56 -3.32
C ALA A 250 5.02 1.30 -3.91
N ALA A 251 3.73 1.10 -3.66
CA ALA A 251 2.99 -0.05 -4.19
C ALA A 251 2.93 -0.02 -5.73
N LEU A 252 2.82 1.18 -6.32
CA LEU A 252 2.73 1.40 -7.76
C LEU A 252 4.10 1.43 -8.46
N THR A 253 5.19 1.32 -7.71
CA THR A 253 6.58 1.28 -8.22
C THR A 253 7.29 0.01 -7.77
N ASP A 254 7.92 0.02 -6.62
CA ASP A 254 8.73 -1.09 -6.11
C ASP A 254 7.89 -2.34 -5.82
N GLY A 255 6.68 -2.17 -5.26
CA GLY A 255 5.77 -3.28 -4.97
C GLY A 255 5.37 -4.04 -6.23
N VAL A 256 4.84 -3.35 -7.24
CA VAL A 256 4.44 -3.98 -8.50
C VAL A 256 5.64 -4.55 -9.28
N ALA A 257 6.81 -3.92 -9.21
CA ALA A 257 8.02 -4.42 -9.85
C ALA A 257 8.48 -5.75 -9.24
N GLN A 258 8.41 -5.91 -7.92
CA GLN A 258 8.69 -7.17 -7.25
C GLN A 258 7.71 -8.28 -7.67
N LEU A 259 6.40 -7.98 -7.72
CA LEU A 259 5.39 -8.92 -8.21
C LEU A 259 5.67 -9.33 -9.66
N ALA A 260 5.93 -8.38 -10.54
CA ALA A 260 6.22 -8.63 -11.96
C ALA A 260 7.46 -9.50 -12.14
N ASN A 261 8.51 -9.26 -11.35
CA ASN A 261 9.72 -10.08 -11.38
C ASN A 261 9.45 -11.53 -10.95
N ILE A 262 8.75 -11.74 -9.84
CA ILE A 262 8.39 -13.07 -9.34
C ILE A 262 7.55 -13.82 -10.37
N ILE A 263 6.49 -13.18 -10.87
CA ILE A 263 5.55 -13.79 -11.82
C ILE A 263 6.23 -14.11 -13.16
N SER A 264 7.04 -13.19 -13.69
CA SER A 264 7.74 -13.42 -14.95
C SER A 264 8.77 -14.54 -14.86
N GLN A 265 9.53 -14.61 -13.79
CA GLN A 265 10.49 -15.70 -13.56
C GLN A 265 9.80 -17.06 -13.47
N TRP A 266 8.66 -17.12 -12.78
CA TRP A 266 7.84 -18.33 -12.71
C TRP A 266 7.32 -18.73 -14.10
N ALA A 267 6.74 -17.77 -14.84
CA ALA A 267 6.17 -18.02 -16.17
C ALA A 267 7.20 -18.52 -17.18
N GLU A 268 8.41 -17.98 -17.18
CA GLU A 268 9.49 -18.43 -18.07
C GLU A 268 9.97 -19.84 -17.72
N ARG A 269 10.06 -20.21 -16.43
CA ARG A 269 10.42 -21.57 -16.01
C ARG A 269 9.37 -22.60 -16.43
N ASN A 270 8.10 -22.23 -16.43
CA ASN A 270 6.96 -23.11 -16.71
C ASN A 270 6.45 -23.06 -18.16
N LYS A 271 7.14 -22.36 -19.05
CA LYS A 271 6.81 -22.21 -20.48
C LYS A 271 6.61 -23.53 -21.22
N LYS A 272 7.30 -24.60 -20.80
CA LYS A 272 7.26 -25.92 -21.48
C LYS A 272 6.04 -26.76 -21.12
N GLN A 273 5.23 -26.40 -20.13
CA GLN A 273 4.05 -27.17 -19.70
C GLN A 273 2.78 -26.82 -20.48
N SER A 274 2.83 -25.81 -21.36
CA SER A 274 1.67 -25.28 -22.11
C SER A 274 1.66 -25.72 -23.60
N ASN A 275 2.54 -26.63 -24.01
CA ASN A 275 2.57 -27.20 -25.38
C ASN A 275 2.16 -28.66 -25.42
#